data_cef52bb1a4f24b6bf2e0a48ba8e3c23f
#
_entry.id   cef52bb1a4f24b6bf2e0a48ba8e3c23f
#
_cell.length_a   1.000
_cell.length_b   1.000
_cell.length_c   1.000
_cell.angle_alpha   90.00
_cell.angle_beta   90.00
_cell.angle_gamma   90.00
#
_symmetry.space_group_name_H-M   'P 1'
#
loop_
_entity.id
_entity.type
_entity.pdbx_description
1 polymer ?
#
loop_
_entity_poly.entity_id
_entity_poly.type
_entity_poly.pdbx_seq_one_letter_code
_entity_poly.pdbx_strand_id
1 'polypeptide(L)'
;MLLAASPLSCTSSDREGDTPSFVTVPDPAGKGSRINEIADPKAKTKVPSGTKVSVSGAVVIAVDSYDETHNGKSAGTIYVEDLGSQDPYAGISLYQPSFSPGNLIPGPGDTLTMTGTYQENQTLPVLFAPGAVLVQITNPSATYMFDSPLADPVDVDITDLQDYSKGRRWLNMLVRVKNVTVQRDATTAASGRVSVGLLPETNAATNCSDPFPKAPTVVNALYDVGALGITKGTVLTKLVGVVVFFCNLQIAPRSAADIVVAK
;
A
#
# COMPACT_ATOMS: atom_id res chain seq x y z
N MET A 1 -63.83 10.01 -22.70
CA MET A 1 -63.37 9.65 -21.36
C MET A 1 -61.85 9.60 -21.40
N LEU A 2 -61.21 10.74 -21.14
CA LEU A 2 -59.74 10.86 -21.15
C LEU A 2 -59.22 10.60 -19.75
N LEU A 3 -58.42 9.58 -19.58
CA LEU A 3 -57.63 9.36 -18.36
C LEU A 3 -56.35 10.22 -18.42
N ALA A 4 -56.28 11.19 -17.52
CA ALA A 4 -55.05 11.94 -17.32
C ALA A 4 -54.10 11.11 -16.42
N ALA A 5 -52.95 10.79 -17.00
CA ALA A 5 -51.80 10.21 -16.24
C ALA A 5 -51.07 11.34 -15.50
N SER A 6 -51.07 11.29 -14.19
CA SER A 6 -50.26 12.18 -13.37
C SER A 6 -48.80 11.73 -13.39
N PRO A 7 -47.83 12.63 -13.60
CA PRO A 7 -46.44 12.29 -13.49
C PRO A 7 -46.09 12.09 -12.01
N LEU A 8 -45.52 10.92 -11.69
CA LEU A 8 -44.85 10.67 -10.43
C LEU A 8 -43.58 11.54 -10.39
N SER A 9 -43.66 12.62 -9.63
CA SER A 9 -42.48 13.42 -9.28
C SER A 9 -41.65 12.65 -8.26
N CYS A 10 -40.53 12.11 -8.68
CA CYS A 10 -39.48 11.74 -7.74
C CYS A 10 -38.89 13.03 -7.18
N THR A 11 -39.33 13.44 -6.01
CA THR A 11 -38.62 14.44 -5.22
C THR A 11 -37.34 13.79 -4.73
N SER A 12 -36.21 14.14 -5.35
CA SER A 12 -34.91 13.96 -4.72
C SER A 12 -34.97 14.76 -3.43
N SER A 13 -34.95 14.07 -2.30
CA SER A 13 -34.68 14.73 -1.03
C SER A 13 -33.22 15.17 -1.09
N ASP A 14 -33.00 16.43 -1.44
CA ASP A 14 -31.73 17.08 -1.20
C ASP A 14 -31.46 16.98 0.30
N ARG A 15 -30.65 16.06 0.70
CA ARG A 15 -30.01 16.10 2.01
C ARG A 15 -28.98 17.20 1.98
N GLU A 16 -29.46 18.46 2.02
CA GLU A 16 -28.61 19.55 2.43
C GLU A 16 -28.15 19.26 3.84
N GLY A 17 -26.84 19.09 4.02
CA GLY A 17 -26.26 19.33 5.31
C GLY A 17 -25.34 18.30 5.93
N ASP A 18 -25.00 17.21 5.28
CA ASP A 18 -23.86 16.43 5.74
C ASP A 18 -22.63 16.72 4.86
N THR A 19 -22.06 17.92 5.00
CA THR A 19 -20.63 18.01 4.93
C THR A 19 -20.14 17.02 5.97
N PRO A 20 -19.42 15.93 5.61
CA PRO A 20 -18.80 15.11 6.62
C PRO A 20 -17.89 16.08 7.38
N SER A 21 -18.33 16.59 8.52
CA SER A 21 -17.40 17.07 9.49
C SER A 21 -16.45 15.90 9.61
N PHE A 22 -15.16 16.12 9.45
CA PHE A 22 -14.15 15.18 9.87
C PHE A 22 -14.38 14.98 11.36
N VAL A 23 -15.38 14.18 11.64
CA VAL A 23 -15.54 13.57 12.91
C VAL A 23 -14.28 12.75 12.99
N THR A 24 -13.32 13.17 13.78
CA THR A 24 -12.45 12.24 14.44
C THR A 24 -13.39 11.14 14.86
N VAL A 25 -13.42 10.06 14.04
CA VAL A 25 -14.30 8.93 14.34
C VAL A 25 -13.94 8.58 15.76
N PRO A 26 -14.85 8.77 16.71
CA PRO A 26 -14.48 8.50 18.08
C PRO A 26 -14.02 7.08 18.03
N ASP A 27 -12.78 6.86 18.45
CA ASP A 27 -12.27 5.54 18.70
C ASP A 27 -13.46 4.74 19.29
N PRO A 28 -13.97 3.69 18.63
CA PRO A 28 -15.14 3.01 19.10
C PRO A 28 -14.87 2.49 20.51
N ALA A 29 -15.23 3.30 21.48
CA ALA A 29 -15.01 3.10 22.91
C ALA A 29 -13.51 2.99 23.30
N GLY A 30 -12.64 3.83 22.75
CA GLY A 30 -11.21 3.79 23.03
C GLY A 30 -10.54 2.57 22.44
N LYS A 31 -10.94 2.13 21.27
CA LYS A 31 -10.55 0.80 20.78
C LYS A 31 -10.09 0.73 19.35
N GLY A 32 -10.06 1.83 18.62
CA GLY A 32 -9.46 1.90 17.29
C GLY A 32 -8.15 2.65 17.39
N SER A 33 -7.05 1.95 17.36
CA SER A 33 -5.74 2.57 17.23
C SER A 33 -5.50 3.06 15.81
N ARG A 34 -4.63 4.02 15.64
CA ARG A 34 -4.00 4.29 14.36
C ARG A 34 -2.95 3.23 14.06
N ILE A 35 -2.63 3.07 12.77
CA ILE A 35 -1.63 2.08 12.36
C ILE A 35 -0.26 2.42 12.95
N ASN A 36 0.16 3.70 12.89
CA ASN A 36 1.44 4.11 13.44
C ASN A 36 1.56 3.87 14.95
N GLU A 37 0.47 3.95 15.70
CA GLU A 37 0.46 3.67 17.14
C GLU A 37 0.78 2.21 17.47
N ILE A 38 0.43 1.29 16.60
CA ILE A 38 0.67 -0.15 16.80
C ILE A 38 1.89 -0.67 16.07
N ALA A 39 2.34 0.00 15.00
CA ALA A 39 3.42 -0.48 14.13
C ALA A 39 4.78 0.21 14.36
N ASP A 40 4.80 1.47 14.83
CA ASP A 40 6.07 2.15 15.12
C ASP A 40 6.81 1.46 16.28
N PRO A 41 8.04 0.98 16.06
CA PRO A 41 8.83 0.33 17.11
C PRO A 41 9.09 1.22 18.34
N LYS A 42 8.94 2.54 18.19
CA LYS A 42 9.16 3.52 19.25
C LYS A 42 7.90 4.01 19.92
N ALA A 43 6.73 3.66 19.38
CA ALA A 43 5.47 4.05 19.97
C ALA A 43 5.29 3.40 21.35
N LYS A 44 4.83 4.17 22.32
CA LYS A 44 4.50 3.64 23.65
C LYS A 44 3.36 2.62 23.61
N THR A 45 2.52 2.71 22.60
CA THR A 45 1.36 1.86 22.35
C THR A 45 1.68 0.69 21.42
N LYS A 46 2.94 0.55 20.98
CA LYS A 46 3.40 -0.56 20.15
C LYS A 46 2.96 -1.90 20.76
N VAL A 47 2.28 -2.68 19.97
CA VAL A 47 1.80 -4.00 20.39
C VAL A 47 2.75 -5.12 19.96
N PRO A 48 2.86 -6.20 20.74
CA PRO A 48 3.59 -7.39 20.31
C PRO A 48 2.93 -8.07 19.11
N SER A 49 3.73 -8.75 18.29
CA SER A 49 3.22 -9.66 17.25
C SER A 49 2.30 -10.71 17.87
N GLY A 50 1.18 -11.01 17.21
CA GLY A 50 0.13 -11.90 17.70
C GLY A 50 -0.98 -11.21 18.50
N THR A 51 -0.88 -9.90 18.74
CA THR A 51 -1.90 -9.16 19.49
C THR A 51 -3.14 -8.91 18.60
N LYS A 52 -4.33 -9.12 19.15
CA LYS A 52 -5.58 -8.65 18.52
C LYS A 52 -5.66 -7.14 18.63
N VAL A 53 -5.93 -6.49 17.51
CA VAL A 53 -6.00 -5.04 17.39
C VAL A 53 -7.33 -4.62 16.77
N SER A 54 -7.72 -3.38 17.07
CA SER A 54 -8.76 -2.66 16.36
C SER A 54 -8.12 -1.41 15.76
N VAL A 55 -8.32 -1.19 14.48
CA VAL A 55 -7.82 0.00 13.76
C VAL A 55 -9.01 0.73 13.17
N SER A 56 -9.04 2.04 13.32
CA SER A 56 -10.09 2.87 12.72
C SER A 56 -9.50 4.01 11.88
N GLY A 57 -10.22 4.36 10.82
CA GLY A 57 -9.81 5.42 9.91
C GLY A 57 -8.62 5.04 9.05
N ALA A 58 -8.51 3.79 8.64
CA ALA A 58 -7.51 3.37 7.66
C ALA A 58 -8.07 3.52 6.24
N VAL A 59 -7.36 4.21 5.37
CA VAL A 59 -7.73 4.39 3.97
C VAL A 59 -7.02 3.37 3.08
N VAL A 60 -7.75 2.74 2.17
CA VAL A 60 -7.18 1.84 1.16
C VAL A 60 -6.38 2.67 0.16
N ILE A 61 -5.10 2.39 0.01
CA ILE A 61 -4.20 3.06 -0.94
C ILE A 61 -3.94 2.23 -2.20
N ALA A 62 -4.01 0.91 -2.07
CA ALA A 62 -3.87 -0.01 -3.20
C ALA A 62 -4.49 -1.37 -2.89
N VAL A 63 -4.94 -2.04 -3.93
CA VAL A 63 -5.38 -3.44 -3.90
C VAL A 63 -4.55 -4.19 -4.94
N ASP A 64 -3.90 -5.25 -4.50
CA ASP A 64 -3.15 -6.13 -5.38
C ASP A 64 -4.13 -7.01 -6.16
N SER A 65 -4.46 -6.57 -7.35
CA SER A 65 -5.29 -7.28 -8.32
C SER A 65 -4.51 -7.70 -9.58
N TYR A 66 -3.22 -7.36 -9.66
CA TYR A 66 -2.38 -7.68 -10.80
C TYR A 66 -1.75 -9.06 -10.65
N ASP A 67 -1.81 -9.86 -11.69
CA ASP A 67 -1.14 -11.17 -11.75
C ASP A 67 0.33 -11.01 -12.16
N GLU A 68 1.19 -10.66 -11.21
CA GLU A 68 2.62 -10.40 -11.45
C GLU A 68 3.41 -11.62 -11.95
N THR A 69 2.88 -12.81 -11.72
CA THR A 69 3.54 -14.07 -12.03
C THR A 69 2.93 -14.80 -13.22
N HIS A 70 1.88 -14.22 -13.83
CA HIS A 70 1.14 -14.78 -14.97
C HIS A 70 0.62 -16.22 -14.73
N ASN A 71 0.21 -16.49 -13.49
CA ASN A 71 -0.33 -17.79 -13.08
C ASN A 71 -1.87 -17.79 -12.97
N GLY A 72 -2.53 -16.71 -13.37
CA GLY A 72 -3.97 -16.52 -13.28
C GLY A 72 -4.46 -16.07 -11.90
N LYS A 73 -3.56 -15.64 -11.01
CA LYS A 73 -3.89 -15.22 -9.65
C LYS A 73 -3.10 -13.97 -9.24
N SER A 74 -3.75 -13.07 -8.53
CA SER A 74 -3.09 -12.00 -7.78
C SER A 74 -2.94 -12.41 -6.32
N ALA A 75 -2.06 -11.74 -5.58
CA ALA A 75 -1.91 -12.00 -4.15
C ALA A 75 -3.12 -11.52 -3.34
N GLY A 76 -3.91 -10.58 -3.88
CA GLY A 76 -5.08 -10.03 -3.21
C GLY A 76 -4.77 -9.24 -1.94
N THR A 77 -3.52 -8.81 -1.79
CA THR A 77 -3.10 -7.97 -0.65
C THR A 77 -3.75 -6.60 -0.75
N ILE A 78 -4.27 -6.11 0.36
CA ILE A 78 -4.80 -4.76 0.46
C ILE A 78 -3.84 -3.95 1.31
N TYR A 79 -3.43 -2.79 0.79
CA TYR A 79 -2.57 -1.84 1.49
C TYR A 79 -3.41 -0.69 1.98
N VAL A 80 -3.26 -0.37 3.26
CA VAL A 80 -3.99 0.71 3.92
C VAL A 80 -3.05 1.61 4.68
N GLU A 81 -3.42 2.89 4.80
CA GLU A 81 -2.71 3.90 5.58
C GLU A 81 -3.65 4.58 6.58
N ASP A 82 -3.08 5.16 7.62
CA ASP A 82 -3.80 6.06 8.50
C ASP A 82 -4.33 7.26 7.71
N LEU A 83 -5.63 7.48 7.76
CA LEU A 83 -6.28 8.56 7.05
C LEU A 83 -5.65 9.93 7.36
N GLY A 84 -5.22 10.62 6.29
CA GLY A 84 -4.65 11.97 6.36
C GLY A 84 -3.28 12.04 7.04
N SER A 85 -2.61 10.91 7.27
CA SER A 85 -1.28 10.88 7.88
C SER A 85 -0.19 10.74 6.82
N GLN A 86 0.91 11.44 7.05
CA GLN A 86 2.19 11.25 6.36
C GLN A 86 3.28 10.79 7.34
N ASP A 87 2.86 10.41 8.54
CA ASP A 87 3.79 9.96 9.58
C ASP A 87 4.44 8.62 9.22
N PRO A 88 5.68 8.40 9.63
CA PRO A 88 6.29 7.09 9.51
C PRO A 88 5.46 5.98 10.17
N TYR A 89 5.52 4.77 9.61
CA TYR A 89 4.81 3.58 10.10
C TYR A 89 3.28 3.66 10.02
N ALA A 90 2.73 4.60 9.25
CA ALA A 90 1.29 4.75 9.10
C ALA A 90 0.67 3.76 8.09
N GLY A 91 1.46 2.90 7.46
CA GLY A 91 0.99 1.91 6.48
C GLY A 91 1.04 0.48 7.01
N ILE A 92 0.06 -0.33 6.60
CA ILE A 92 0.00 -1.76 6.91
C ILE A 92 -0.66 -2.54 5.77
N SER A 93 -0.30 -3.82 5.62
CA SER A 93 -0.97 -4.72 4.68
C SER A 93 -2.00 -5.58 5.38
N LEU A 94 -3.08 -5.90 4.67
CA LEU A 94 -4.14 -6.80 5.13
C LEU A 94 -3.97 -8.15 4.44
N TYR A 95 -3.87 -9.21 5.24
CA TYR A 95 -3.75 -10.57 4.76
C TYR A 95 -5.02 -11.37 5.02
N GLN A 96 -5.62 -11.90 3.94
CA GLN A 96 -6.88 -12.65 3.96
C GLN A 96 -8.02 -11.89 4.67
N PRO A 97 -8.38 -10.67 4.21
CA PRO A 97 -9.43 -9.90 4.83
C PRO A 97 -10.80 -10.51 4.59
N SER A 98 -11.67 -10.39 5.59
CA SER A 98 -13.12 -10.59 5.46
C SER A 98 -13.81 -9.24 5.57
N PHE A 99 -14.82 -9.01 4.74
CA PHE A 99 -15.53 -7.72 4.69
C PHE A 99 -16.95 -7.85 5.23
N SER A 100 -17.47 -6.71 5.69
CA SER A 100 -18.86 -6.59 6.12
C SER A 100 -19.51 -5.38 5.41
N PRO A 101 -20.51 -5.59 4.55
CA PRO A 101 -21.09 -6.88 4.16
C PRO A 101 -20.13 -7.74 3.31
N GLY A 102 -20.39 -9.06 3.24
CA GLY A 102 -19.50 -10.02 2.60
C GLY A 102 -19.30 -9.86 1.09
N ASN A 103 -20.06 -9.00 0.44
CA ASN A 103 -19.92 -8.63 -0.98
C ASN A 103 -19.20 -7.28 -1.19
N LEU A 104 -18.69 -6.67 -0.15
CA LEU A 104 -17.91 -5.45 -0.24
C LEU A 104 -16.60 -5.72 -1.00
N ILE A 105 -16.34 -4.92 -2.01
CA ILE A 105 -15.08 -4.92 -2.76
C ILE A 105 -14.42 -3.57 -2.52
N PRO A 106 -13.47 -3.48 -1.59
CA PRO A 106 -12.81 -2.22 -1.30
C PRO A 106 -11.90 -1.78 -2.44
N GLY A 107 -11.81 -0.48 -2.63
CA GLY A 107 -10.96 0.16 -3.60
C GLY A 107 -10.14 1.32 -3.00
N PRO A 108 -9.16 1.86 -3.74
CA PRO A 108 -8.40 3.02 -3.28
C PRO A 108 -9.33 4.21 -2.96
N GLY A 109 -9.19 4.77 -1.77
CA GLY A 109 -10.04 5.83 -1.23
C GLY A 109 -11.06 5.36 -0.20
N ASP A 110 -11.39 4.07 -0.17
CA ASP A 110 -12.30 3.55 0.85
C ASP A 110 -11.67 3.63 2.23
N THR A 111 -12.37 4.21 3.17
CA THR A 111 -11.96 4.25 4.58
C THR A 111 -12.60 3.08 5.34
N LEU A 112 -11.78 2.37 6.08
CA LEU A 112 -12.14 1.16 6.78
C LEU A 112 -11.94 1.29 8.28
N THR A 113 -12.82 0.63 9.04
CA THR A 113 -12.54 0.20 10.41
C THR A 113 -12.35 -1.31 10.40
N MET A 114 -11.35 -1.80 11.11
CA MET A 114 -11.02 -3.22 11.07
C MET A 114 -10.57 -3.76 12.42
N THR A 115 -10.79 -5.03 12.62
CA THR A 115 -10.23 -5.80 13.74
C THR A 115 -9.50 -7.01 13.19
N GLY A 116 -8.38 -7.37 13.78
CA GLY A 116 -7.60 -8.52 13.31
C GLY A 116 -6.44 -8.82 14.24
N THR A 117 -5.49 -9.61 13.76
CA THR A 117 -4.28 -9.92 14.53
C THR A 117 -3.09 -9.23 13.91
N TYR A 118 -2.47 -8.32 14.65
CA TYR A 118 -1.22 -7.68 14.25
C TYR A 118 -0.09 -8.70 14.21
N GLN A 119 0.67 -8.72 13.13
CA GLN A 119 1.81 -9.60 13.00
C GLN A 119 3.03 -8.90 12.41
N GLU A 120 4.19 -9.21 12.98
CA GLU A 120 5.48 -8.99 12.38
C GLU A 120 6.03 -10.35 11.94
N ASN A 121 5.91 -10.63 10.65
CA ASN A 121 6.32 -11.91 10.11
C ASN A 121 7.81 -11.89 9.78
N GLN A 122 8.59 -12.72 10.44
CA GLN A 122 10.04 -12.87 10.25
C GLN A 122 10.42 -14.17 9.54
N THR A 123 9.45 -15.06 9.32
CA THR A 123 9.73 -16.45 8.89
C THR A 123 9.58 -16.67 7.38
N LEU A 124 9.16 -15.64 6.65
CA LEU A 124 9.04 -15.75 5.21
C LEU A 124 10.41 -15.87 4.55
N PRO A 125 10.58 -16.78 3.58
CA PRO A 125 11.85 -16.94 2.85
C PRO A 125 12.34 -15.68 2.16
N VAL A 126 11.47 -14.71 1.97
CA VAL A 126 11.76 -13.41 1.34
C VAL A 126 12.40 -12.39 2.27
N LEU A 127 12.51 -12.69 3.56
CA LEU A 127 13.02 -11.80 4.60
C LEU A 127 14.46 -12.17 4.95
N PHE A 128 15.38 -11.97 4.00
CA PHE A 128 16.78 -12.32 4.20
C PHE A 128 17.61 -11.26 4.93
N ALA A 129 17.07 -10.06 5.13
CA ALA A 129 17.75 -9.07 5.94
C ALA A 129 17.61 -9.41 7.43
N PRO A 130 18.70 -9.49 8.20
CA PRO A 130 18.62 -9.69 9.64
C PRO A 130 17.71 -8.66 10.30
N GLY A 131 16.69 -9.14 11.03
CA GLY A 131 15.72 -8.27 11.70
C GLY A 131 14.65 -7.68 10.78
N ALA A 132 14.62 -8.02 9.49
CA ALA A 132 13.53 -7.61 8.61
C ALA A 132 12.23 -8.34 8.98
N VAL A 133 11.13 -7.60 8.90
CA VAL A 133 9.79 -8.12 9.18
C VAL A 133 8.81 -7.59 8.13
N LEU A 134 7.82 -8.40 7.77
CA LEU A 134 6.61 -7.92 7.13
C LEU A 134 5.57 -7.58 8.20
N VAL A 135 5.07 -6.35 8.14
CA VAL A 135 4.05 -5.85 9.07
C VAL A 135 2.69 -5.99 8.43
N GLN A 136 1.80 -6.72 9.09
CA GLN A 136 0.48 -7.02 8.53
C GLN A 136 -0.58 -7.21 9.62
N ILE A 137 -1.84 -7.03 9.24
CA ILE A 137 -2.98 -7.52 10.02
C ILE A 137 -3.49 -8.77 9.33
N THR A 138 -3.49 -9.89 10.05
CA THR A 138 -3.97 -11.18 9.53
C THR A 138 -5.41 -11.43 9.89
N ASN A 139 -6.14 -12.03 8.95
CA ASN A 139 -7.56 -12.36 9.08
C ASN A 139 -8.39 -11.17 9.63
N PRO A 140 -8.22 -9.95 9.10
CA PRO A 140 -9.00 -8.83 9.58
C PRO A 140 -10.46 -8.98 9.16
N SER A 141 -11.36 -8.58 10.05
CA SER A 141 -12.72 -8.25 9.68
C SER A 141 -12.77 -6.73 9.49
N ALA A 142 -13.09 -6.29 8.28
CA ALA A 142 -13.11 -4.87 7.93
C ALA A 142 -14.51 -4.43 7.49
N THR A 143 -14.89 -3.23 7.91
CA THR A 143 -16.16 -2.58 7.57
C THR A 143 -15.87 -1.26 6.89
N TYR A 144 -16.50 -1.03 5.76
CA TYR A 144 -16.48 0.25 5.06
C TYR A 144 -17.16 1.33 5.91
N MET A 145 -16.58 2.52 5.90
CA MET A 145 -17.11 3.68 6.60
C MET A 145 -17.55 4.78 5.64
N PHE A 146 -16.64 5.28 4.83
CA PHE A 146 -16.89 6.35 3.86
C PHE A 146 -15.74 6.44 2.85
N ASP A 147 -15.97 7.12 1.73
CA ASP A 147 -14.93 7.48 0.77
C ASP A 147 -14.14 8.68 1.26
N SER A 148 -12.83 8.64 1.06
CA SER A 148 -11.95 9.78 1.30
C SER A 148 -11.00 9.98 0.12
N PRO A 149 -10.53 11.21 -0.12
CA PRO A 149 -9.42 11.40 -1.02
C PRO A 149 -8.21 10.61 -0.52
N LEU A 150 -7.46 10.02 -1.45
CA LEU A 150 -6.16 9.46 -1.11
C LEU A 150 -5.25 10.58 -0.56
N ALA A 151 -4.51 10.28 0.50
CA ALA A 151 -3.48 11.17 0.98
C ALA A 151 -2.43 11.40 -0.12
N ASP A 152 -1.84 12.61 -0.14
CA ASP A 152 -0.68 12.84 -0.99
C ASP A 152 0.45 11.88 -0.59
N PRO A 153 1.14 11.30 -1.58
CA PRO A 153 2.28 10.43 -1.30
C PRO A 153 3.35 11.15 -0.48
N VAL A 154 3.94 10.45 0.48
CA VAL A 154 5.05 10.99 1.25
C VAL A 154 6.28 11.15 0.36
N ASP A 155 6.89 12.33 0.33
CA ASP A 155 8.16 12.54 -0.36
C ASP A 155 9.29 11.84 0.41
N VAL A 156 9.97 10.90 -0.24
CA VAL A 156 11.07 10.14 0.35
C VAL A 156 12.32 10.24 -0.51
N ASP A 157 13.48 10.23 0.14
CA ASP A 157 14.74 10.04 -0.57
C ASP A 157 14.89 8.55 -0.92
N ILE A 158 15.20 8.27 -2.19
CA ILE A 158 15.38 6.90 -2.65
C ILE A 158 16.48 6.16 -1.86
N THR A 159 17.46 6.87 -1.34
CA THR A 159 18.54 6.31 -0.53
C THR A 159 18.07 5.79 0.83
N ASP A 160 16.95 6.28 1.34
CA ASP A 160 16.35 5.75 2.57
C ASP A 160 15.91 4.29 2.37
N LEU A 161 15.55 3.91 1.15
CA LEU A 161 15.12 2.55 0.83
C LEU A 161 16.29 1.57 0.59
N GLN A 162 17.53 2.04 0.63
CA GLN A 162 18.73 1.17 0.54
C GLN A 162 19.00 0.36 1.80
N ASP A 163 18.45 0.83 2.91
CA ASP A 163 18.66 0.23 4.22
C ASP A 163 17.30 -0.08 4.83
N TYR A 164 17.07 -1.36 5.15
CA TYR A 164 15.82 -1.77 5.75
C TYR A 164 15.51 -1.02 7.06
N SER A 165 16.51 -0.78 7.89
CA SER A 165 16.34 -0.08 9.18
C SER A 165 15.82 1.35 9.02
N LYS A 166 16.20 2.01 7.94
CA LYS A 166 15.71 3.35 7.58
C LYS A 166 14.40 3.31 6.82
N GLY A 167 14.34 2.47 5.80
CA GLY A 167 13.22 2.42 4.88
C GLY A 167 11.99 1.70 5.42
N ARG A 168 12.15 0.83 6.46
CA ARG A 168 11.03 0.14 7.12
C ARG A 168 9.91 1.09 7.53
N ARG A 169 10.23 2.30 7.92
CA ARG A 169 9.25 3.31 8.32
C ARG A 169 8.24 3.68 7.23
N TRP A 170 8.58 3.39 5.98
CA TRP A 170 7.73 3.63 4.80
C TRP A 170 7.07 2.37 4.26
N LEU A 171 7.33 1.21 4.86
CA LEU A 171 6.76 -0.06 4.41
C LEU A 171 5.22 -0.02 4.43
N ASN A 172 4.60 -0.50 3.35
CA ASN A 172 3.17 -0.48 3.07
C ASN A 172 2.56 0.94 2.92
N MET A 173 3.39 1.98 2.80
CA MET A 173 2.95 3.35 2.60
C MET A 173 3.05 3.78 1.14
N LEU A 174 2.22 4.75 0.75
CA LEU A 174 2.30 5.42 -0.53
C LEU A 174 3.38 6.49 -0.47
N VAL A 175 4.43 6.30 -1.27
CA VAL A 175 5.56 7.22 -1.31
C VAL A 175 5.73 7.85 -2.68
N ARG A 176 6.45 8.96 -2.73
CA ARG A 176 6.89 9.61 -3.95
C ARG A 176 8.39 9.86 -3.89
N VAL A 177 9.09 9.40 -4.92
CA VAL A 177 10.49 9.79 -5.19
C VAL A 177 10.55 10.64 -6.45
N LYS A 178 11.49 11.58 -6.48
CA LYS A 178 11.64 12.56 -7.56
C LYS A 178 13.03 12.51 -8.16
N ASN A 179 13.10 12.75 -9.48
CA ASN A 179 14.38 12.90 -10.21
C ASN A 179 15.33 11.72 -10.03
N VAL A 180 14.80 10.51 -10.12
CA VAL A 180 15.59 9.28 -10.00
C VAL A 180 15.97 8.79 -11.39
N THR A 181 17.26 8.52 -11.60
CA THR A 181 17.75 7.90 -12.84
C THR A 181 17.76 6.39 -12.69
N VAL A 182 17.14 5.72 -13.63
CA VAL A 182 17.16 4.25 -13.71
C VAL A 182 18.60 3.79 -13.95
N GLN A 183 19.09 2.90 -13.11
CA GLN A 183 20.48 2.42 -13.13
C GLN A 183 20.65 1.04 -13.76
N ARG A 184 19.56 0.28 -13.85
CA ARG A 184 19.54 -1.05 -14.45
C ARG A 184 18.22 -1.25 -15.21
N ASP A 185 18.35 -1.89 -16.39
CA ASP A 185 17.19 -2.28 -17.20
C ASP A 185 16.26 -3.22 -16.44
N ALA A 186 15.03 -3.34 -16.91
CA ALA A 186 14.08 -4.30 -16.39
C ALA A 186 14.65 -5.72 -16.47
N THR A 187 14.56 -6.44 -15.38
CA THR A 187 14.88 -7.87 -15.33
C THR A 187 13.64 -8.64 -14.92
N THR A 188 13.40 -9.75 -15.63
CA THR A 188 12.28 -10.64 -15.31
C THR A 188 12.84 -11.89 -14.63
N ALA A 189 12.37 -12.15 -13.41
CA ALA A 189 12.67 -13.38 -12.70
C ALA A 189 11.94 -14.57 -13.35
N ALA A 190 12.37 -15.79 -13.06
CA ALA A 190 11.69 -17.01 -13.52
C ALA A 190 10.22 -17.10 -13.04
N SER A 191 9.88 -16.42 -11.97
CA SER A 191 8.51 -16.30 -11.45
C SER A 191 7.63 -15.31 -12.24
N GLY A 192 8.14 -14.61 -13.25
CA GLY A 192 7.43 -13.54 -13.96
C GLY A 192 7.57 -12.15 -13.33
N ARG A 193 8.14 -12.04 -12.14
CA ARG A 193 8.36 -10.74 -11.48
C ARG A 193 9.33 -9.88 -12.28
N VAL A 194 8.92 -8.65 -12.56
CA VAL A 194 9.74 -7.64 -13.23
C VAL A 194 10.27 -6.64 -12.21
N SER A 195 11.56 -6.31 -12.29
CA SER A 195 12.17 -5.28 -11.46
C SER A 195 13.08 -4.37 -12.25
N VAL A 196 13.04 -3.07 -11.95
CA VAL A 196 13.86 -2.02 -12.55
C VAL A 196 14.72 -1.38 -11.46
N GLY A 197 16.04 -1.36 -11.62
CA GLY A 197 16.95 -0.83 -10.60
C GLY A 197 16.98 0.69 -10.56
N LEU A 198 16.83 1.29 -9.38
CA LEU A 198 16.77 2.74 -9.17
C LEU A 198 18.08 3.34 -8.67
N LEU A 199 18.98 2.55 -8.15
CA LEU A 199 20.29 3.01 -7.68
C LEU A 199 21.40 2.10 -8.23
N PRO A 200 22.65 2.59 -8.28
CA PRO A 200 23.79 1.75 -8.65
C PRO A 200 23.84 0.53 -7.75
N GLU A 201 23.83 -0.61 -8.35
CA GLU A 201 23.69 -1.87 -7.69
C GLU A 201 24.87 -2.76 -7.98
N THR A 202 25.43 -3.33 -6.97
CA THR A 202 26.48 -4.31 -7.12
C THR A 202 25.94 -5.72 -7.33
N ASN A 203 24.73 -5.99 -6.86
CA ASN A 203 24.11 -7.30 -6.94
C ASN A 203 22.64 -7.17 -7.32
N ALA A 204 22.30 -7.55 -8.55
CA ALA A 204 20.91 -7.77 -8.92
C ALA A 204 20.39 -8.95 -8.11
N ALA A 205 19.55 -8.71 -7.15
CA ALA A 205 18.88 -9.78 -6.43
C ALA A 205 17.86 -10.46 -7.34
N THR A 206 18.34 -11.34 -8.16
CA THR A 206 17.47 -12.28 -8.89
C THR A 206 17.03 -13.43 -7.99
N ASN A 207 17.71 -13.63 -6.88
CA ASN A 207 17.36 -14.56 -5.82
C ASN A 207 17.71 -13.87 -4.50
N CYS A 208 16.90 -13.94 -3.54
CA CYS A 208 17.09 -13.37 -2.22
C CYS A 208 18.20 -14.06 -1.40
N SER A 209 19.20 -14.64 -2.01
CA SER A 209 20.14 -15.57 -1.38
C SER A 209 21.40 -14.91 -0.86
N ASP A 210 21.56 -13.60 -0.94
CA ASP A 210 22.78 -12.95 -0.50
C ASP A 210 22.57 -11.56 0.11
N PRO A 211 23.56 -10.99 0.82
CA PRO A 211 23.30 -9.92 1.75
C PRO A 211 22.40 -8.87 1.13
N PHE A 212 21.38 -8.50 1.85
CA PHE A 212 20.27 -7.62 1.49
C PHE A 212 20.64 -6.65 0.35
N PRO A 213 20.04 -6.77 -0.84
CA PRO A 213 20.37 -5.91 -1.96
C PRO A 213 20.09 -4.46 -1.57
N LYS A 214 21.14 -3.68 -1.49
CA LYS A 214 21.07 -2.27 -1.08
C LYS A 214 20.59 -1.35 -2.20
N ALA A 215 19.78 -1.86 -3.11
CA ALA A 215 19.28 -1.09 -4.22
C ALA A 215 17.77 -1.24 -4.33
N PRO A 216 17.01 -0.18 -4.00
CA PRO A 216 15.58 -0.18 -4.22
C PRO A 216 15.27 -0.33 -5.70
N THR A 217 14.16 -1.00 -5.98
CA THR A 217 13.69 -1.27 -7.34
C THR A 217 12.25 -0.81 -7.51
N VAL A 218 11.86 -0.52 -8.75
CA VAL A 218 10.45 -0.51 -9.15
C VAL A 218 10.06 -1.93 -9.50
N VAL A 219 8.89 -2.37 -9.08
CA VAL A 219 8.41 -3.75 -9.30
C VAL A 219 6.99 -3.78 -9.83
N ASN A 220 6.66 -4.87 -10.51
CA ASN A 220 5.34 -5.10 -11.10
C ASN A 220 4.32 -5.72 -10.13
N ALA A 221 4.49 -5.56 -8.82
CA ALA A 221 3.58 -6.17 -7.85
C ALA A 221 2.12 -5.67 -7.96
N LEU A 222 1.90 -4.43 -8.39
CA LEU A 222 0.56 -3.83 -8.50
C LEU A 222 0.20 -3.41 -9.94
N TYR A 223 1.18 -3.29 -10.81
CA TYR A 223 0.99 -2.80 -12.18
C TYR A 223 2.11 -3.30 -13.09
N ASP A 224 1.82 -3.57 -14.36
CA ASP A 224 2.81 -4.00 -15.34
C ASP A 224 3.80 -2.89 -15.68
N VAL A 225 4.89 -2.82 -14.93
CA VAL A 225 5.98 -1.87 -15.22
C VAL A 225 6.82 -2.29 -16.42
N GLY A 226 6.78 -3.55 -16.82
CA GLY A 226 7.50 -4.05 -17.99
C GLY A 226 6.98 -3.44 -19.30
N ALA A 227 5.68 -3.18 -19.38
CA ALA A 227 5.04 -2.56 -20.54
C ALA A 227 5.43 -1.09 -20.76
N LEU A 228 6.06 -0.43 -19.78
CA LEU A 228 6.41 1.00 -19.85
C LEU A 228 7.71 1.27 -20.65
N GLY A 229 8.47 0.25 -21.00
CA GLY A 229 9.71 0.41 -21.76
C GLY A 229 10.80 1.23 -21.04
N ILE A 230 10.79 1.24 -19.71
CA ILE A 230 11.77 1.96 -18.91
C ILE A 230 13.12 1.24 -18.99
N THR A 231 14.16 1.96 -19.41
CA THR A 231 15.51 1.43 -19.59
C THR A 231 16.53 2.20 -18.75
N LYS A 232 17.71 1.64 -18.61
CA LYS A 232 18.84 2.31 -17.95
C LYS A 232 19.08 3.70 -18.56
N GLY A 233 19.29 4.69 -17.71
CA GLY A 233 19.46 6.09 -18.09
C GLY A 233 18.16 6.89 -18.17
N THR A 234 17.00 6.25 -18.16
CA THR A 234 15.72 6.94 -18.08
C THR A 234 15.65 7.74 -16.77
N VAL A 235 15.30 9.00 -16.85
CA VAL A 235 15.06 9.86 -15.68
C VAL A 235 13.58 9.85 -15.34
N LEU A 236 13.25 9.39 -14.16
CA LEU A 236 11.90 9.45 -13.60
C LEU A 236 11.78 10.76 -12.81
N THR A 237 11.08 11.73 -13.37
CA THR A 237 10.85 13.01 -12.67
C THR A 237 9.90 12.83 -11.49
N LYS A 238 9.02 11.84 -11.56
CA LYS A 238 8.14 11.42 -10.49
C LYS A 238 7.93 9.90 -10.57
N LEU A 239 8.08 9.25 -9.44
CA LEU A 239 7.67 7.85 -9.24
C LEU A 239 6.87 7.80 -7.93
N VAL A 240 5.61 7.39 -8.02
CA VAL A 240 4.73 7.12 -6.87
C VAL A 240 4.50 5.62 -6.79
N GLY A 241 4.36 5.09 -5.60
CA GLY A 241 4.00 3.68 -5.42
C GLY A 241 3.98 3.28 -3.95
N VAL A 242 3.45 2.10 -3.70
CA VAL A 242 3.48 1.50 -2.38
C VAL A 242 4.86 0.91 -2.13
N VAL A 243 5.42 1.18 -0.95
CA VAL A 243 6.65 0.50 -0.54
C VAL A 243 6.33 -0.92 -0.11
N VAL A 244 6.84 -1.88 -0.86
CA VAL A 244 6.69 -3.30 -0.57
C VAL A 244 8.04 -3.92 -0.24
N PHE A 245 8.03 -5.12 0.32
CA PHE A 245 9.26 -5.82 0.67
C PHE A 245 9.28 -7.22 0.06
N PHE A 246 10.25 -7.43 -0.79
CA PHE A 246 10.62 -8.75 -1.28
C PHE A 246 12.12 -8.76 -1.54
N CYS A 247 12.90 -9.38 -0.66
CA CYS A 247 14.36 -9.36 -0.62
C CYS A 247 14.96 -7.99 -0.31
N ASN A 248 14.38 -6.91 -0.80
CA ASN A 248 14.72 -5.52 -0.53
C ASN A 248 13.44 -4.69 -0.45
N LEU A 249 13.59 -3.42 -0.10
CA LEU A 249 12.50 -2.45 -0.20
C LEU A 249 12.32 -2.07 -1.67
N GLN A 250 11.09 -2.09 -2.12
CA GLN A 250 10.71 -1.89 -3.51
C GLN A 250 9.56 -0.90 -3.59
N ILE A 251 9.44 -0.20 -4.70
CA ILE A 251 8.32 0.69 -4.98
C ILE A 251 7.43 0.01 -6.01
N ALA A 252 6.18 -0.23 -5.66
CA ALA A 252 5.17 -0.82 -6.53
C ALA A 252 4.18 0.27 -7.00
N PRO A 253 4.33 0.78 -8.24
CA PRO A 253 3.35 1.70 -8.82
C PRO A 253 2.00 1.03 -8.98
N ARG A 254 0.92 1.81 -8.85
CA ARG A 254 -0.46 1.31 -8.98
C ARG A 254 -0.99 1.41 -10.40
N SER A 255 -0.36 2.29 -11.19
CA SER A 255 -0.75 2.54 -12.59
C SER A 255 0.37 3.28 -13.34
N ALA A 256 0.20 3.44 -14.66
CA ALA A 256 1.08 4.27 -15.48
C ALA A 256 1.15 5.73 -15.01
N ALA A 257 0.08 6.26 -14.42
CA ALA A 257 0.02 7.66 -13.94
C ALA A 257 0.95 7.93 -12.74
N ASP A 258 1.36 6.87 -12.04
CA ASP A 258 2.30 6.95 -10.93
C ASP A 258 3.76 7.18 -11.40
N ILE A 259 4.02 7.05 -12.72
CA ILE A 259 5.37 7.17 -13.29
C ILE A 259 5.40 8.30 -14.32
N VAL A 260 6.28 9.26 -14.11
CA VAL A 260 6.51 10.35 -15.06
C VAL A 260 7.97 10.37 -15.48
N VAL A 261 8.21 10.16 -16.76
CA VAL A 261 9.53 10.18 -17.37
C VAL A 261 9.88 11.61 -17.82
N ALA A 262 11.13 12.01 -17.68
CA ALA A 262 11.64 13.25 -18.27
C ALA A 262 11.49 13.19 -19.80
N LYS A 263 11.08 14.31 -20.38
CA LYS A 263 11.01 14.48 -21.85
C LYS A 263 12.37 14.75 -22.44
#